data_1ae2f25fc3edde777a2cd2092d893a80
#
_entry.id   1ae2f25fc3edde777a2cd2092d893a80
#
_cell.length_a   1.000
_cell.length_b   1.000
_cell.length_c   1.000
_cell.angle_alpha   90.00
_cell.angle_beta   90.00
_cell.angle_gamma   90.00
#
_symmetry.space_group_name_H-M   'P 1'
#
loop_
_entity.id
_entity.type
_entity.pdbx_description
1 polymer ?
#
loop_
_entity_poly.entity_id
_entity_poly.type
_entity_poly.pdbx_seq_one_letter_code
_entity_poly.pdbx_strand_id
1 'polypeptide(L)'
;MASGFLFPRLGAGLGQRSFSMIEIEKKYRLSKPQREAILRRLPEIGARPRGEEFEENTLYDGESLDSARAVLRLRRAGKTATLTYKERFPTSSSIKHQREDETRVADPEAMEAILDALGFTPTLVYEKRRQTWRLGKTEIVVDELPFGLFMEIEGSEVDIAAVELKLAIKGLRAERETYPHLARKHGKRYGNIIEARFNE
;
A
#
# COMPACT_ATOMS: atom_id res chain seq x y z
N MET A 1 -0.85 -62.22 2.12
CA MET A 1 -0.57 -61.44 0.88
C MET A 1 -0.87 -60.01 1.17
N ALA A 2 0.17 -59.24 1.51
CA ALA A 2 0.02 -57.80 1.80
C ALA A 2 0.50 -57.03 0.58
N SER A 3 -0.42 -56.34 -0.09
CA SER A 3 -0.16 -55.50 -1.24
C SER A 3 0.33 -54.13 -0.76
N GLY A 4 1.63 -53.85 -0.93
CA GLY A 4 2.24 -52.55 -0.61
C GLY A 4 1.94 -51.57 -1.73
N PHE A 5 1.23 -50.49 -1.42
CA PHE A 5 1.12 -49.32 -2.28
C PHE A 5 2.39 -48.48 -2.16
N LEU A 6 3.15 -48.47 -3.24
CA LEU A 6 4.32 -47.62 -3.40
C LEU A 6 3.86 -46.23 -3.84
N PHE A 7 3.96 -45.21 -2.96
CA PHE A 7 3.78 -43.80 -3.36
C PHE A 7 5.07 -43.28 -4.02
N PRO A 8 4.99 -42.67 -5.19
CA PRO A 8 6.19 -42.02 -5.76
C PRO A 8 6.56 -40.81 -4.90
N ARG A 9 7.82 -40.74 -4.52
CA ARG A 9 8.41 -39.53 -3.91
C ARG A 9 8.40 -38.42 -4.97
N LEU A 10 7.47 -37.49 -4.85
CA LEU A 10 7.56 -36.20 -5.53
C LEU A 10 8.74 -35.44 -4.94
N GLY A 11 9.75 -35.21 -5.80
CA GLY A 11 10.89 -34.38 -5.47
C GLY A 11 10.41 -32.98 -5.06
N ALA A 12 10.77 -32.57 -3.85
CA ALA A 12 10.56 -31.23 -3.37
C ALA A 12 11.40 -30.27 -4.21
N GLY A 13 10.81 -29.71 -5.26
CA GLY A 13 11.28 -28.47 -5.84
C GLY A 13 11.14 -27.41 -4.76
N LEU A 14 12.25 -27.02 -4.16
CA LEU A 14 12.34 -25.83 -3.33
C LEU A 14 11.93 -24.66 -4.21
N GLY A 15 10.63 -24.29 -4.13
CA GLY A 15 10.14 -23.06 -4.72
C GLY A 15 11.03 -21.92 -4.24
N GLN A 16 11.50 -21.13 -5.18
CA GLN A 16 12.18 -19.88 -4.92
C GLN A 16 11.36 -19.13 -3.88
N ARG A 17 11.91 -18.95 -2.68
CA ARG A 17 11.38 -18.03 -1.69
C ARG A 17 11.39 -16.67 -2.40
N SER A 18 10.22 -16.15 -2.68
CA SER A 18 10.07 -14.75 -3.05
C SER A 18 10.75 -13.95 -1.95
N PHE A 19 11.87 -13.30 -2.28
CA PHE A 19 12.47 -12.36 -1.35
C PHE A 19 11.45 -11.26 -1.17
N SER A 20 10.94 -11.09 0.05
CA SER A 20 10.15 -9.93 0.41
C SER A 20 10.97 -8.69 0.06
N MET A 21 10.44 -7.85 -0.84
CA MET A 21 11.12 -6.61 -1.19
C MET A 21 11.04 -5.65 -0.01
N ILE A 22 12.17 -5.04 0.34
CA ILE A 22 12.16 -3.91 1.26
C ILE A 22 11.75 -2.69 0.44
N GLU A 23 10.58 -2.16 0.71
CA GLU A 23 10.12 -0.91 0.12
C GLU A 23 10.67 0.28 0.91
N ILE A 24 11.12 1.28 0.18
CA ILE A 24 11.61 2.54 0.72
C ILE A 24 10.73 3.63 0.12
N GLU A 25 9.97 4.32 0.97
CA GLU A 25 9.04 5.37 0.54
C GLU A 25 9.20 6.64 1.35
N LYS A 26 8.90 7.78 0.72
CA LYS A 26 8.77 9.07 1.38
C LYS A 26 7.48 9.76 0.96
N LYS A 27 6.67 10.17 1.94
CA LYS A 27 5.36 10.76 1.75
C LYS A 27 5.37 12.25 2.06
N TYR A 28 4.56 13.00 1.34
CA TYR A 28 4.32 14.43 1.51
C TYR A 28 2.83 14.73 1.56
N ARG A 29 2.43 15.63 2.45
CA ARG A 29 1.10 16.24 2.41
C ARG A 29 1.13 17.44 1.46
N LEU A 30 0.10 17.55 0.61
CA LEU A 30 0.01 18.59 -0.42
C LEU A 30 -1.19 19.50 -0.17
N SER A 31 -1.03 20.76 -0.51
CA SER A 31 -2.15 21.67 -0.80
C SER A 31 -2.61 21.49 -2.26
N LYS A 32 -3.80 21.99 -2.60
CA LYS A 32 -4.29 21.95 -4.00
C LYS A 32 -3.32 22.58 -4.99
N PRO A 33 -2.77 23.82 -4.75
CA PRO A 33 -1.79 24.42 -5.67
C PRO A 33 -0.50 23.58 -5.81
N GLN A 34 -0.04 22.95 -4.72
CA GLN A 34 1.15 22.09 -4.77
C GLN A 34 0.89 20.83 -5.61
N ARG A 35 -0.27 20.18 -5.44
CA ARG A 35 -0.66 19.05 -6.28
C ARG A 35 -0.67 19.41 -7.76
N GLU A 36 -1.29 20.52 -8.12
CA GLU A 36 -1.36 21.00 -9.50
C GLU A 36 0.03 21.31 -10.07
N ALA A 37 0.90 21.94 -9.30
CA ALA A 37 2.27 22.23 -9.70
C ALA A 37 3.08 20.96 -9.92
N ILE A 38 2.95 19.94 -9.05
CA ILE A 38 3.60 18.65 -9.17
C ILE A 38 3.12 17.92 -10.42
N LEU A 39 1.80 17.85 -10.65
CA LEU A 39 1.23 17.17 -11.82
C LEU A 39 1.68 17.80 -13.14
N ARG A 40 1.85 19.12 -13.22
CA ARG A 40 2.43 19.80 -14.39
C ARG A 40 3.91 19.45 -14.56
N ARG A 41 4.67 19.39 -13.47
CA ARG A 41 6.12 19.18 -13.52
C ARG A 41 6.54 17.74 -13.79
N LEU A 42 5.71 16.75 -13.41
CA LEU A 42 6.02 15.34 -13.64
C LEU A 42 6.39 15.01 -15.10
N PRO A 43 5.59 15.38 -16.13
CA PRO A 43 5.99 15.15 -17.51
C PRO A 43 7.22 15.98 -17.92
N GLU A 44 7.42 17.20 -17.40
CA GLU A 44 8.57 18.05 -17.72
C GLU A 44 9.90 17.41 -17.28
N ILE A 45 9.90 16.68 -16.16
CA ILE A 45 11.09 15.95 -15.68
C ILE A 45 11.25 14.55 -16.33
N GLY A 46 10.38 14.19 -17.28
CA GLY A 46 10.41 12.92 -17.99
C GLY A 46 9.71 11.77 -17.27
N ALA A 47 8.90 12.02 -16.25
CA ALA A 47 8.05 11.00 -15.64
C ALA A 47 6.92 10.62 -16.60
N ARG A 48 6.59 9.32 -16.66
CA ARG A 48 5.56 8.77 -17.54
C ARG A 48 4.36 8.35 -16.73
N PRO A 49 3.12 8.72 -17.11
CA PRO A 49 1.92 8.25 -16.44
C PRO A 49 1.77 6.74 -16.63
N ARG A 50 1.25 6.07 -15.59
CA ARG A 50 0.99 4.62 -15.57
C ARG A 50 -0.48 4.29 -15.43
N GLY A 51 -1.27 5.22 -14.92
CA GLY A 51 -2.70 5.07 -14.78
C GLY A 51 -3.27 5.88 -13.64
N GLU A 52 -4.59 5.86 -13.60
CA GLU A 52 -5.40 6.40 -12.50
C GLU A 52 -6.31 5.30 -12.00
N GLU A 53 -6.42 5.18 -10.70
CA GLU A 53 -7.23 4.14 -10.06
C GLU A 53 -8.03 4.74 -8.91
N PHE A 54 -9.24 4.24 -8.74
CA PHE A 54 -9.99 4.37 -7.52
C PHE A 54 -9.80 3.09 -6.71
N GLU A 55 -9.38 3.26 -5.46
CA GLU A 55 -9.11 2.15 -4.55
C GLU A 55 -10.05 2.22 -3.33
N GLU A 56 -10.60 1.07 -2.96
CA GLU A 56 -11.14 0.82 -1.63
C GLU A 56 -10.19 -0.09 -0.87
N ASN A 57 -9.80 0.30 0.32
CA ASN A 57 -8.84 -0.40 1.14
C ASN A 57 -9.50 -0.82 2.45
N THR A 58 -9.64 -2.12 2.67
CA THR A 58 -10.13 -2.71 3.93
C THR A 58 -8.95 -3.23 4.73
N LEU A 59 -8.80 -2.78 5.97
CA LEU A 59 -7.80 -3.27 6.90
C LEU A 59 -8.43 -4.16 7.94
N TYR A 60 -7.70 -5.21 8.24
CA TYR A 60 -8.11 -6.24 9.20
C TYR A 60 -7.22 -6.18 10.44
N ASP A 61 -7.81 -6.44 11.59
CA ASP A 61 -7.12 -6.68 12.84
C ASP A 61 -7.21 -8.17 13.20
N GLY A 62 -6.23 -8.65 13.96
CA GLY A 62 -6.15 -10.02 14.45
C GLY A 62 -4.95 -10.17 15.37
N GLU A 63 -5.00 -11.09 16.32
CA GLU A 63 -4.00 -11.27 17.38
C GLU A 63 -2.56 -11.42 16.84
N SER A 64 -2.40 -12.12 15.71
CA SER A 64 -1.10 -12.32 15.06
C SER A 64 -0.52 -11.04 14.44
N LEU A 65 -1.37 -10.08 14.04
CA LEU A 65 -0.94 -8.82 13.43
C LEU A 65 -0.40 -7.84 14.48
N ASP A 66 -1.03 -7.78 15.64
CA ASP A 66 -0.62 -6.90 16.74
C ASP A 66 0.78 -7.24 17.23
N SER A 67 1.06 -8.53 17.42
CA SER A 67 2.38 -9.01 17.86
C SER A 67 3.49 -8.70 16.87
N ALA A 68 3.20 -8.71 15.57
CA ALA A 68 4.15 -8.43 14.50
C ALA A 68 4.25 -6.95 14.12
N ARG A 69 3.41 -6.06 14.67
CA ARG A 69 3.24 -4.67 14.21
C ARG A 69 2.94 -4.60 12.71
N ALA A 70 2.17 -5.55 12.25
CA ALA A 70 1.85 -5.74 10.85
C ALA A 70 0.50 -5.14 10.48
N VAL A 71 0.29 -4.98 9.18
CA VAL A 71 -0.97 -4.55 8.59
C VAL A 71 -1.38 -5.57 7.55
N LEU A 72 -2.60 -6.08 7.65
CA LEU A 72 -3.23 -6.91 6.63
C LEU A 72 -4.29 -6.07 5.92
N ARG A 73 -4.17 -5.95 4.59
CA ARG A 73 -5.04 -5.11 3.77
C ARG A 73 -5.55 -5.86 2.56
N LEU A 74 -6.85 -5.83 2.35
CA LEU A 74 -7.46 -6.17 1.08
C LEU A 74 -7.78 -4.88 0.34
N ARG A 75 -7.18 -4.68 -0.84
CA ARG A 75 -7.39 -3.53 -1.71
C ARG A 75 -8.22 -3.95 -2.91
N ARG A 76 -9.30 -3.25 -3.18
CA ARG A 76 -10.06 -3.36 -4.41
C ARG A 76 -9.76 -2.15 -5.30
N ALA A 77 -9.40 -2.39 -6.56
CA ALA A 77 -9.14 -1.36 -7.57
C ALA A 77 -9.77 -1.79 -8.90
N GLY A 78 -10.88 -1.17 -9.27
CA GLY A 78 -11.65 -1.55 -10.46
C GLY A 78 -12.08 -3.03 -10.41
N LYS A 79 -11.55 -3.84 -11.33
CA LYS A 79 -11.83 -5.30 -11.42
C LYS A 79 -10.76 -6.16 -10.74
N THR A 80 -9.80 -5.56 -10.07
CA THR A 80 -8.70 -6.27 -9.43
C THR A 80 -8.80 -6.15 -7.92
N ALA A 81 -8.36 -7.19 -7.23
CA ALA A 81 -8.16 -7.13 -5.79
C ALA A 81 -6.78 -7.68 -5.43
N THR A 82 -6.23 -7.17 -4.34
CA THR A 82 -4.90 -7.50 -3.87
C THR A 82 -4.90 -7.63 -2.36
N LEU A 83 -4.41 -8.75 -1.84
CA LEU A 83 -4.15 -8.93 -0.42
C LEU A 83 -2.69 -8.59 -0.14
N THR A 84 -2.47 -7.71 0.81
CA THR A 84 -1.14 -7.22 1.18
C THR A 84 -0.90 -7.43 2.67
N TYR A 85 0.24 -8.02 3.04
CA TYR A 85 0.78 -8.05 4.39
C TYR A 85 1.98 -7.10 4.44
N LYS A 86 1.94 -6.12 5.35
CA LYS A 86 3.04 -5.17 5.57
C LYS A 86 3.53 -5.23 7.00
N GLU A 87 4.83 -5.40 7.17
CA GLU A 87 5.50 -5.34 8.47
C GLU A 87 6.51 -4.20 8.46
N ARG A 88 6.43 -3.32 9.46
CA ARG A 88 7.26 -2.12 9.52
C ARG A 88 8.47 -2.32 10.39
N PHE A 89 9.61 -1.87 9.88
CA PHE A 89 10.81 -1.78 10.68
C PHE A 89 10.85 -0.43 11.43
N PRO A 90 11.20 -0.42 12.72
CA PRO A 90 11.35 0.81 13.47
C PRO A 90 12.39 1.72 12.81
N THR A 91 12.03 2.98 12.58
CA THR A 91 12.96 4.00 12.04
C THR A 91 12.63 5.36 12.63
N SER A 92 13.66 6.18 12.89
CA SER A 92 13.55 7.60 13.26
C SER A 92 13.53 8.51 12.03
N SER A 93 13.84 7.98 10.84
CA SER A 93 13.87 8.69 9.56
C SER A 93 12.47 9.04 9.07
N SER A 94 12.37 10.04 8.17
CA SER A 94 11.16 10.29 7.38
C SER A 94 11.00 9.31 6.21
N ILE A 95 12.03 8.49 5.96
CA ILE A 95 12.03 7.40 5.00
C ILE A 95 11.60 6.13 5.75
N LYS A 96 10.63 5.42 5.19
CA LYS A 96 10.10 4.19 5.77
C LYS A 96 10.71 2.99 5.07
N HIS A 97 11.09 2.00 5.87
CA HIS A 97 11.54 0.69 5.43
C HIS A 97 10.52 -0.33 5.94
N GLN A 98 9.98 -1.15 5.03
CA GLN A 98 8.97 -2.14 5.38
C GLN A 98 9.12 -3.40 4.52
N ARG A 99 8.79 -4.55 5.11
CA ARG A 99 8.56 -5.78 4.36
C ARG A 99 7.15 -5.72 3.78
N GLU A 100 7.00 -6.07 2.52
CA GLU A 100 5.71 -6.21 1.88
C GLU A 100 5.63 -7.53 1.14
N ASP A 101 4.56 -8.29 1.42
CA ASP A 101 4.18 -9.49 0.69
C ASP A 101 2.80 -9.23 0.10
N GLU A 102 2.68 -9.31 -1.22
CA GLU A 102 1.45 -9.00 -1.94
C GLU A 102 1.05 -10.14 -2.88
N THR A 103 -0.25 -10.42 -2.97
CA THR A 103 -0.80 -11.38 -3.92
C THR A 103 -2.12 -10.88 -4.50
N ARG A 104 -2.35 -11.21 -5.79
CA ARG A 104 -3.63 -10.93 -6.44
C ARG A 104 -4.70 -11.87 -5.91
N VAL A 105 -5.90 -11.33 -5.74
CA VAL A 105 -7.09 -12.05 -5.28
C VAL A 105 -8.08 -12.06 -6.43
N ALA A 106 -8.44 -13.25 -6.90
CA ALA A 106 -9.38 -13.43 -7.99
C ALA A 106 -10.84 -13.20 -7.56
N ASP A 107 -11.16 -13.57 -6.31
CA ASP A 107 -12.49 -13.46 -5.70
C ASP A 107 -12.32 -12.78 -4.33
N PRO A 108 -12.54 -11.45 -4.26
CA PRO A 108 -12.39 -10.72 -3.01
C PRO A 108 -13.43 -11.07 -1.96
N GLU A 109 -14.63 -11.48 -2.34
CA GLU A 109 -15.69 -11.89 -1.42
C GLU A 109 -15.33 -13.22 -0.74
N ALA A 110 -14.84 -14.19 -1.50
CA ALA A 110 -14.32 -15.45 -0.95
C ALA A 110 -13.10 -15.19 -0.04
N MET A 111 -12.23 -14.23 -0.39
CA MET A 111 -11.10 -13.87 0.45
C MET A 111 -11.54 -13.26 1.78
N GLU A 112 -12.54 -12.39 1.79
CA GLU A 112 -13.11 -11.84 3.02
C GLU A 112 -13.68 -12.93 3.93
N ALA A 113 -14.42 -13.89 3.36
CA ALA A 113 -14.94 -15.02 4.11
C ALA A 113 -13.83 -15.90 4.70
N ILE A 114 -12.73 -16.10 3.97
CA ILE A 114 -11.54 -16.83 4.47
C ILE A 114 -10.88 -16.07 5.61
N LEU A 115 -10.69 -14.76 5.48
CA LEU A 115 -10.10 -13.92 6.52
C LEU A 115 -10.94 -13.96 7.80
N ASP A 116 -12.26 -13.85 7.68
CA ASP A 116 -13.19 -13.96 8.81
C ASP A 116 -13.09 -15.34 9.49
N ALA A 117 -13.09 -16.42 8.72
CA ALA A 117 -12.92 -17.77 9.22
C ALA A 117 -11.56 -18.01 9.93
N LEU A 118 -10.54 -17.26 9.55
CA LEU A 118 -9.21 -17.26 10.19
C LEU A 118 -9.13 -16.30 11.40
N GLY A 119 -10.22 -15.61 11.76
CA GLY A 119 -10.29 -14.72 12.91
C GLY A 119 -9.79 -13.30 12.66
N PHE A 120 -9.61 -12.90 11.39
CA PHE A 120 -9.31 -11.52 11.04
C PHE A 120 -10.61 -10.73 10.86
N THR A 121 -10.72 -9.58 11.53
CA THR A 121 -11.92 -8.74 11.49
C THR A 121 -11.64 -7.40 10.82
N PRO A 122 -12.51 -6.89 9.91
CA PRO A 122 -12.35 -5.59 9.32
C PRO A 122 -12.56 -4.49 10.37
N THR A 123 -11.63 -3.54 10.46
CA THR A 123 -11.68 -2.43 11.44
C THR A 123 -11.57 -1.06 10.82
N LEU A 124 -11.08 -0.99 9.58
CA LEU A 124 -10.92 0.27 8.87
C LEU A 124 -11.18 0.08 7.39
N VAL A 125 -12.00 0.97 6.81
CA VAL A 125 -12.16 1.10 5.36
C VAL A 125 -11.80 2.52 4.96
N TYR A 126 -11.00 2.70 3.90
CA TYR A 126 -10.76 4.02 3.33
C TYR A 126 -10.64 3.96 1.81
N GLU A 127 -11.11 5.03 1.19
CA GLU A 127 -11.06 5.22 -0.25
C GLU A 127 -9.91 6.13 -0.64
N LYS A 128 -9.41 5.93 -1.87
CA LYS A 128 -8.32 6.71 -2.43
C LYS A 128 -8.44 6.77 -3.94
N ARG A 129 -8.20 7.95 -4.52
CA ARG A 129 -7.96 8.13 -5.95
C ARG A 129 -6.47 8.30 -6.14
N ARG A 130 -5.83 7.42 -6.93
CA ARG A 130 -4.39 7.38 -7.14
C ARG A 130 -4.03 7.66 -8.59
N GLN A 131 -3.08 8.55 -8.82
CA GLN A 131 -2.40 8.75 -10.09
C GLN A 131 -0.96 8.24 -9.96
N THR A 132 -0.60 7.24 -10.76
CA THR A 132 0.72 6.62 -10.72
C THR A 132 1.59 7.10 -11.87
N TRP A 133 2.85 7.44 -11.56
CA TRP A 133 3.87 7.90 -12.47
C TRP A 133 5.16 7.12 -12.29
N ARG A 134 5.95 6.97 -13.37
CA ARG A 134 7.25 6.28 -13.32
C ARG A 134 8.36 7.18 -13.87
N LEU A 135 9.42 7.33 -13.08
CA LEU A 135 10.65 8.03 -13.50
C LEU A 135 11.84 7.10 -13.29
N GLY A 136 12.33 6.48 -14.36
CA GLY A 136 13.34 5.42 -14.26
C GLY A 136 12.86 4.25 -13.43
N LYS A 137 13.53 3.98 -12.30
CA LYS A 137 13.15 2.92 -11.35
C LYS A 137 12.22 3.40 -10.25
N THR A 138 12.05 4.71 -10.11
CA THR A 138 11.25 5.33 -9.05
C THR A 138 9.78 5.37 -9.43
N GLU A 139 8.91 5.00 -8.51
CA GLU A 139 7.48 5.22 -8.60
C GLU A 139 7.10 6.49 -7.85
N ILE A 140 6.25 7.30 -8.45
CA ILE A 140 5.71 8.52 -7.86
C ILE A 140 4.20 8.42 -7.94
N VAL A 141 3.52 8.51 -6.81
CA VAL A 141 2.07 8.50 -6.78
C VAL A 141 1.54 9.81 -6.21
N VAL A 142 0.46 10.30 -6.80
CA VAL A 142 -0.28 11.45 -6.31
C VAL A 142 -1.65 10.96 -5.89
N ASP A 143 -1.90 11.01 -4.59
CA ASP A 143 -3.08 10.45 -3.95
C ASP A 143 -4.03 11.55 -3.48
N GLU A 144 -5.31 11.35 -3.74
CA GLU A 144 -6.41 12.08 -3.13
C GLU A 144 -7.17 11.12 -2.20
N LEU A 145 -7.31 11.52 -0.94
CA LEU A 145 -8.08 10.80 0.07
C LEU A 145 -9.14 11.72 0.65
N PRO A 146 -10.20 11.21 1.28
CA PRO A 146 -11.26 12.02 1.88
C PRO A 146 -10.76 13.09 2.88
N PHE A 147 -9.55 12.90 3.40
CA PHE A 147 -8.94 13.75 4.42
C PHE A 147 -7.70 14.53 3.91
N GLY A 148 -7.40 14.52 2.62
CA GLY A 148 -6.33 15.36 2.07
C GLY A 148 -5.66 14.82 0.80
N LEU A 149 -4.69 15.59 0.33
CA LEU A 149 -3.90 15.31 -0.85
C LEU A 149 -2.48 14.93 -0.44
N PHE A 150 -1.92 13.94 -1.10
CA PHE A 150 -0.60 13.42 -0.76
C PHE A 150 0.19 13.07 -2.03
N MET A 151 1.49 12.94 -1.87
CA MET A 151 2.39 12.34 -2.83
C MET A 151 3.30 11.38 -2.09
N GLU A 152 3.54 10.20 -2.68
CA GLU A 152 4.56 9.27 -2.23
C GLU A 152 5.60 9.10 -3.34
N ILE A 153 6.86 8.97 -2.94
CA ILE A 153 7.97 8.66 -3.83
C ILE A 153 8.59 7.37 -3.30
N GLU A 154 8.58 6.32 -4.11
CA GLU A 154 9.11 5.01 -3.79
C GLU A 154 10.31 4.68 -4.68
N GLY A 155 11.40 4.23 -4.06
CA GLY A 155 12.65 3.90 -4.73
C GLY A 155 13.81 3.83 -3.76
N SER A 156 15.06 3.79 -4.24
CA SER A 156 16.22 3.94 -3.38
C SER A 156 16.26 5.34 -2.74
N GLU A 157 16.92 5.50 -1.60
CA GLU A 157 17.08 6.81 -0.96
C GLU A 157 17.71 7.85 -1.90
N VAL A 158 18.66 7.41 -2.73
CA VAL A 158 19.33 8.25 -3.72
C VAL A 158 18.36 8.69 -4.82
N ASP A 159 17.52 7.75 -5.30
CA ASP A 159 16.53 8.04 -6.33
C ASP A 159 15.43 8.98 -5.79
N ILE A 160 14.96 8.77 -4.56
CA ILE A 160 14.01 9.65 -3.88
C ILE A 160 14.58 11.08 -3.82
N ALA A 161 15.82 11.25 -3.36
CA ALA A 161 16.46 12.55 -3.28
C ALA A 161 16.61 13.23 -4.66
N ALA A 162 16.92 12.44 -5.69
CA ALA A 162 17.01 12.94 -7.06
C ALA A 162 15.66 13.43 -7.59
N VAL A 163 14.57 12.71 -7.30
CA VAL A 163 13.20 13.10 -7.66
C VAL A 163 12.78 14.37 -6.91
N GLU A 164 13.05 14.47 -5.61
CA GLU A 164 12.78 15.68 -4.82
C GLU A 164 13.42 16.92 -5.44
N LEU A 165 14.68 16.79 -5.87
CA LEU A 165 15.40 17.89 -6.51
C LEU A 165 14.77 18.28 -7.85
N LYS A 166 14.45 17.30 -8.71
CA LYS A 166 13.83 17.54 -10.02
C LYS A 166 12.44 18.15 -9.89
N LEU A 167 11.64 17.71 -8.93
CA LEU A 167 10.33 18.29 -8.64
C LEU A 167 10.40 19.66 -7.96
N ALA A 168 11.59 20.09 -7.50
CA ALA A 168 11.80 21.31 -6.71
C ALA A 168 10.94 21.36 -5.44
N ILE A 169 10.76 20.23 -4.79
CA ILE A 169 9.94 20.08 -3.57
C ILE A 169 10.78 20.10 -2.28
N LYS A 170 12.05 20.52 -2.38
CA LYS A 170 12.92 20.72 -1.22
C LYS A 170 12.27 21.75 -0.29
N GLY A 171 11.80 21.31 0.87
CA GLY A 171 11.09 22.16 1.83
C GLY A 171 9.61 21.77 2.00
N LEU A 172 9.06 20.87 1.20
CA LEU A 172 7.77 20.26 1.54
C LEU A 172 7.92 19.43 2.82
N ARG A 173 6.96 19.59 3.72
CA ARG A 173 6.93 18.81 4.96
C ARG A 173 6.61 17.36 4.65
N ALA A 174 7.52 16.46 5.02
CA ALA A 174 7.26 15.02 4.94
C ALA A 174 6.14 14.63 5.91
N GLU A 175 5.19 13.81 5.43
CA GLU A 175 4.13 13.23 6.24
C GLU A 175 4.60 11.87 6.77
N ARG A 176 4.69 11.73 8.08
CA ARG A 176 5.15 10.51 8.75
C ARG A 176 4.01 9.55 9.09
N GLU A 177 2.80 10.10 9.23
CA GLU A 177 1.63 9.28 9.52
C GLU A 177 1.24 8.46 8.28
N THR A 178 0.74 7.27 8.52
CA THR A 178 0.29 6.38 7.43
C THR A 178 -1.14 6.68 7.05
N TYR A 179 -1.54 6.29 5.84
CA TYR A 179 -2.96 6.43 5.45
C TYR A 179 -3.92 5.73 6.41
N PRO A 180 -3.65 4.49 6.90
CA PRO A 180 -4.49 3.89 7.93
C PRO A 180 -4.60 4.74 9.20
N HIS A 181 -3.50 5.33 9.68
CA HIS A 181 -3.53 6.18 10.86
C HIS A 181 -4.37 7.46 10.61
N LEU A 182 -4.12 8.12 9.50
CA LEU A 182 -4.89 9.31 9.10
C LEU A 182 -6.37 8.99 8.88
N ALA A 183 -6.68 7.83 8.26
CA ALA A 183 -8.06 7.39 8.06
C ALA A 183 -8.77 7.11 9.38
N ARG A 184 -8.09 6.49 10.37
CA ARG A 184 -8.67 6.33 11.72
C ARG A 184 -8.94 7.68 12.41
N LYS A 185 -8.06 8.66 12.19
CA LYS A 185 -8.17 10.01 12.80
C LYS A 185 -9.28 10.87 12.21
N HIS A 186 -9.53 10.74 10.91
CA HIS A 186 -10.46 11.60 10.16
C HIS A 186 -11.75 10.90 9.71
N GLY A 187 -11.80 9.58 9.79
CA GLY A 187 -12.95 8.77 9.41
C GLY A 187 -14.10 8.84 10.44
N LYS A 188 -15.24 8.34 10.03
CA LYS A 188 -16.44 8.19 10.87
C LYS A 188 -16.55 6.75 11.35
N ARG A 189 -17.01 6.56 12.58
CA ARG A 189 -17.21 5.23 13.15
C ARG A 189 -18.61 4.70 12.83
N TYR A 190 -18.66 3.49 12.32
CA TYR A 190 -19.88 2.72 12.06
C TYR A 190 -19.73 1.35 12.74
N GLY A 191 -20.36 1.15 13.91
CA GLY A 191 -20.15 -0.03 14.72
C GLY A 191 -18.68 -0.20 15.14
N ASN A 192 -18.08 -1.31 14.76
CA ASN A 192 -16.67 -1.62 15.03
C ASN A 192 -15.70 -1.14 13.91
N ILE A 193 -16.23 -0.63 12.81
CA ILE A 193 -15.45 -0.20 11.65
C ILE A 193 -15.34 1.33 11.63
N ILE A 194 -14.16 1.85 11.29
CA ILE A 194 -13.98 3.26 10.95
C ILE A 194 -13.94 3.37 9.43
N GLU A 195 -14.68 4.32 8.87
CA GLU A 195 -14.72 4.53 7.42
C GLU A 195 -14.31 5.95 7.07
N ALA A 196 -13.41 6.07 6.11
CA ALA A 196 -13.02 7.33 5.47
C ALA A 196 -13.32 7.23 3.98
N ARG A 197 -14.53 7.62 3.59
CA ARG A 197 -15.06 7.58 2.22
C ARG A 197 -15.21 8.99 1.66
N PHE A 198 -15.13 9.13 0.35
CA PHE A 198 -15.51 10.36 -0.31
C PHE A 198 -17.04 10.58 -0.11
N ASN A 199 -17.43 11.84 0.09
CA ASN A 199 -18.85 12.16 0.08
C ASN A 199 -19.36 12.03 -1.38
N GLU A 200 -20.50 11.42 -1.55
CA GLU A 200 -21.23 11.42 -2.82
C GLU A 200 -21.65 12.85 -3.23
#